data_2cbf22be022e82429c9053b9cfccc0c3
#
_entry.id   2cbf22be022e82429c9053b9cfccc0c3
#
_cell.length_a   1.000
_cell.length_b   1.000
_cell.length_c   1.000
_cell.angle_alpha   90.00
_cell.angle_beta   90.00
_cell.angle_gamma   90.00
#
_symmetry.space_group_name_H-M   'P 1'
#
loop_
_entity.id
_entity.type
_entity.pdbx_description
1 polymer ?
#
loop_
_entity_poly.entity_id
_entity_poly.type
_entity_poly.pdbx_seq_one_letter_code
_entity_poly.pdbx_strand_id
1 'polypeptide(L)'
;REAPFREESGRLETPNFYYAQEDELFAAADRDDFTWSVHRAHTVTGHAVGNAMNFGLTLAVHGAIARETGTPLVFPGTELVWNCLTDISDSRVVATQMIWAATTPGIGNEAWNVTNGEVFRWRWLWPRLAEALGVDWEAPRSDPQPLVEQMEGQERLWAEMADRHGLVERRLDRVASFWHTDSDLGVGVEVLAD
;
A
#
# COMPACT_ATOMS: atom_id res chain seq x y z
N ARG A 1 -9.28 9.46 15.15
CA ARG A 1 -9.18 10.76 14.47
C ARG A 1 -10.23 10.84 13.38
N GLU A 2 -10.79 12.04 13.16
CA GLU A 2 -11.70 12.29 12.06
C GLU A 2 -10.90 12.63 10.79
N ALA A 3 -11.30 12.07 9.64
CA ALA A 3 -10.75 12.43 8.35
C ALA A 3 -11.29 13.82 7.91
N PRO A 4 -10.53 14.63 7.14
CA PRO A 4 -9.21 14.35 6.60
C PRO A 4 -8.08 14.49 7.65
N PHE A 5 -6.99 13.75 7.44
CA PHE A 5 -5.80 13.88 8.27
C PHE A 5 -4.99 15.09 7.85
N ARG A 6 -4.77 16.02 8.79
CA ARG A 6 -4.08 17.27 8.54
C ARG A 6 -2.64 17.23 9.05
N GLU A 7 -1.76 17.96 8.40
CA GLU A 7 -0.32 18.03 8.72
C GLU A 7 -0.08 18.59 10.13
N GLU A 8 -0.85 19.58 10.54
CA GLU A 8 -0.78 20.18 11.88
C GLU A 8 -1.37 19.29 12.99
N SER A 9 -2.00 18.18 12.64
CA SER A 9 -2.55 17.27 13.65
C SER A 9 -1.44 16.61 14.46
N GLY A 10 -1.48 16.71 15.78
CA GLY A 10 -0.54 16.06 16.69
C GLY A 10 -0.48 14.54 16.53
N ARG A 11 0.44 13.87 17.19
CA ARG A 11 0.56 12.41 17.21
C ARG A 11 -0.62 11.74 17.91
N LEU A 12 -0.95 10.52 17.52
CA LEU A 12 -1.92 9.68 18.22
C LEU A 12 -1.29 9.10 19.50
N GLU A 13 -2.10 8.86 20.53
CA GLU A 13 -1.68 8.17 21.77
C GLU A 13 -1.58 6.64 21.59
N THR A 14 -1.06 6.20 20.45
CA THR A 14 -0.88 4.79 20.13
C THR A 14 0.57 4.52 19.76
N PRO A 15 1.14 3.35 20.13
CA PRO A 15 2.47 2.98 19.70
C PRO A 15 2.56 3.00 18.18
N ASN A 16 3.52 3.76 17.67
CA ASN A 16 3.76 3.85 16.23
C ASN A 16 5.27 4.00 16.01
N PHE A 17 5.87 3.05 15.29
CA PHE A 17 7.30 3.04 15.06
C PHE A 17 7.80 4.25 14.26
N TYR A 18 6.94 4.87 13.45
CA TYR A 18 7.29 6.12 12.75
C TYR A 18 7.57 7.27 13.71
N TYR A 19 6.89 7.31 14.87
CA TYR A 19 7.16 8.35 15.86
C TYR A 19 8.56 8.24 16.46
N ALA A 20 9.04 7.02 16.68
CA ALA A 20 10.42 6.80 17.14
C ALA A 20 11.44 7.21 16.07
N GLN A 21 11.14 6.99 14.79
CA GLN A 21 11.99 7.44 13.67
C GLN A 21 12.02 8.98 13.57
N GLU A 22 10.85 9.63 13.71
CA GLU A 22 10.77 11.11 13.75
C GLU A 22 11.56 11.68 14.94
N ASP A 23 11.44 11.08 16.14
CA ASP A 23 12.17 11.53 17.33
C ASP A 23 13.68 11.45 17.14
N GLU A 24 14.19 10.36 16.55
CA GLU A 24 15.62 10.23 16.24
C GLU A 24 16.05 11.24 15.17
N LEU A 25 15.24 11.47 14.14
CA LEU A 25 15.51 12.46 13.10
C LEU A 25 15.62 13.86 13.70
N PHE A 26 14.67 14.25 14.55
CA PHE A 26 14.65 15.59 15.16
C PHE A 26 15.84 15.79 16.12
N ALA A 27 16.14 14.78 16.93
CA ALA A 27 17.32 14.82 17.81
C ALA A 27 18.65 14.90 17.03
N ALA A 28 18.74 14.20 15.90
CA ALA A 28 19.92 14.26 15.02
C ALA A 28 20.03 15.65 14.34
N ALA A 29 18.94 16.21 13.88
CA ALA A 29 18.92 17.54 13.27
C ALA A 29 19.37 18.64 14.26
N ASP A 30 18.90 18.59 15.50
CA ASP A 30 19.32 19.51 16.56
C ASP A 30 20.81 19.36 16.92
N ARG A 31 21.32 18.11 16.95
CA ARG A 31 22.71 17.84 17.29
C ARG A 31 23.69 18.26 16.20
N ASP A 32 23.34 18.01 14.95
CA ASP A 32 24.26 18.07 13.81
C ASP A 32 23.95 19.28 12.87
N ASP A 33 23.00 20.14 13.25
CA ASP A 33 22.63 21.40 12.58
C ASP A 33 22.29 21.22 11.09
N PHE A 34 21.32 20.34 10.79
CA PHE A 34 20.75 20.17 9.45
C PHE A 34 19.24 20.33 9.45
N THR A 35 18.68 20.64 8.29
CA THR A 35 17.21 20.69 8.10
C THR A 35 16.67 19.35 7.65
N TRP A 36 15.42 19.07 8.01
CA TRP A 36 14.75 17.82 7.70
C TRP A 36 13.42 18.05 6.98
N SER A 37 12.88 17.00 6.35
CA SER A 37 11.50 16.93 5.90
C SER A 37 10.94 15.53 6.14
N VAL A 38 9.67 15.46 6.55
CA VAL A 38 8.94 14.19 6.74
C VAL A 38 7.81 14.12 5.72
N HIS A 39 7.72 13.00 5.00
CA HIS A 39 6.72 12.78 3.96
C HIS A 39 5.79 11.65 4.37
N ARG A 40 4.55 11.98 4.70
CA ARG A 40 3.54 11.05 5.22
C ARG A 40 2.62 10.61 4.10
N ALA A 41 2.96 9.51 3.44
CA ALA A 41 2.10 8.84 2.48
C ALA A 41 1.28 7.74 3.18
N HIS A 42 0.07 7.47 2.68
CA HIS A 42 -0.68 6.28 3.09
C HIS A 42 -0.08 5.03 2.45
N THR A 43 -0.80 4.32 1.58
CA THR A 43 -0.26 3.17 0.84
C THR A 43 0.50 3.65 -0.38
N VAL A 44 1.79 3.32 -0.48
CA VAL A 44 2.63 3.69 -1.62
C VAL A 44 2.68 2.55 -2.62
N THR A 45 2.37 2.84 -3.88
CA THR A 45 2.51 1.89 -4.99
C THR A 45 3.44 2.41 -6.06
N GLY A 46 4.13 1.50 -6.74
CA GLY A 46 5.04 1.86 -7.84
C GLY A 46 5.96 0.72 -8.21
N HIS A 47 6.82 0.96 -9.19
CA HIS A 47 7.82 -0.02 -9.60
C HIS A 47 8.92 -0.13 -8.55
N ALA A 48 9.12 -1.35 -8.02
CA ALA A 48 10.22 -1.66 -7.11
C ALA A 48 10.76 -3.06 -7.41
N VAL A 49 12.08 -3.19 -7.51
CA VAL A 49 12.76 -4.48 -7.72
C VAL A 49 13.17 -5.05 -6.37
N GLY A 50 12.82 -6.31 -6.12
CA GLY A 50 13.22 -7.02 -4.89
C GLY A 50 12.47 -6.60 -3.62
N ASN A 51 11.36 -5.86 -3.76
CA ASN A 51 10.48 -5.51 -2.65
C ASN A 51 9.16 -6.30 -2.74
N ALA A 52 9.04 -7.37 -1.96
CA ALA A 52 7.82 -8.16 -1.88
C ALA A 52 6.64 -7.41 -1.20
N MET A 53 6.92 -6.41 -0.38
CA MET A 53 5.89 -5.56 0.25
C MET A 53 5.34 -4.48 -0.71
N ASN A 54 5.34 -4.76 -2.00
CA ASN A 54 4.74 -3.91 -3.01
C ASN A 54 3.27 -4.25 -3.17
N PHE A 55 2.40 -3.36 -2.70
CA PHE A 55 0.95 -3.54 -2.71
C PHE A 55 0.40 -3.85 -4.12
N GLY A 56 0.75 -3.03 -5.12
CA GLY A 56 0.28 -3.21 -6.50
C GLY A 56 0.77 -4.52 -7.11
N LEU A 57 2.03 -4.91 -6.86
CA LEU A 57 2.57 -6.18 -7.34
C LEU A 57 1.89 -7.37 -6.67
N THR A 58 1.63 -7.29 -5.36
CA THR A 58 0.90 -8.36 -4.63
C THR A 58 -0.49 -8.59 -5.21
N LEU A 59 -1.24 -7.53 -5.50
CA LEU A 59 -2.55 -7.65 -6.15
C LEU A 59 -2.45 -8.21 -7.58
N ALA A 60 -1.42 -7.84 -8.33
CA ALA A 60 -1.19 -8.40 -9.67
C ALA A 60 -0.85 -9.90 -9.63
N VAL A 61 -0.05 -10.34 -8.66
CA VAL A 61 0.26 -11.75 -8.42
C VAL A 61 -0.99 -12.53 -8.01
N HIS A 62 -1.80 -11.98 -7.10
CA HIS A 62 -3.10 -12.57 -6.73
C HIS A 62 -4.00 -12.74 -7.96
N GLY A 63 -4.15 -11.70 -8.78
CA GLY A 63 -4.94 -11.77 -9.99
C GLY A 63 -4.39 -12.76 -11.04
N ALA A 64 -3.06 -12.87 -11.16
CA ALA A 64 -2.44 -13.83 -12.05
C ALA A 64 -2.72 -15.28 -11.62
N ILE A 65 -2.65 -15.57 -10.32
CA ILE A 65 -2.99 -16.88 -9.75
C ILE A 65 -4.50 -17.16 -9.91
N ALA A 66 -5.36 -16.19 -9.62
CA ALA A 66 -6.81 -16.31 -9.81
C ALA A 66 -7.17 -16.63 -11.27
N ARG A 67 -6.52 -15.98 -12.23
CA ARG A 67 -6.69 -16.25 -13.66
C ARG A 67 -6.25 -17.66 -14.05
N GLU A 68 -5.13 -18.12 -13.53
CA GLU A 68 -4.58 -19.45 -13.82
C GLU A 68 -5.48 -20.56 -13.25
N THR A 69 -6.05 -20.33 -12.06
CA THR A 69 -6.93 -21.29 -11.39
C THR A 69 -8.39 -21.20 -11.84
N GLY A 70 -8.76 -20.17 -12.59
CA GLY A 70 -10.16 -19.91 -12.96
C GLY A 70 -11.04 -19.50 -11.78
N THR A 71 -10.44 -18.96 -10.70
CA THR A 71 -11.16 -18.50 -9.51
C THR A 71 -11.40 -16.98 -9.57
N PRO A 72 -12.49 -16.47 -8.97
CA PRO A 72 -12.70 -15.02 -8.91
C PRO A 72 -11.71 -14.34 -7.99
N LEU A 73 -11.46 -13.05 -8.23
CA LEU A 73 -10.71 -12.16 -7.36
C LEU A 73 -11.63 -11.74 -6.19
N VAL A 74 -11.58 -12.47 -5.09
CA VAL A 74 -12.40 -12.19 -3.91
C VAL A 74 -11.79 -11.06 -3.10
N PHE A 75 -12.58 -10.01 -2.76
CA PHE A 75 -12.07 -8.94 -1.91
C PHE A 75 -11.78 -9.46 -0.49
N PRO A 76 -10.53 -9.30 0.02
CA PRO A 76 -10.11 -9.97 1.25
C PRO A 76 -10.56 -9.26 2.53
N GLY A 77 -10.94 -7.99 2.45
CA GLY A 77 -11.32 -7.17 3.60
C GLY A 77 -12.79 -7.27 3.97
N THR A 78 -13.19 -6.44 4.93
CA THR A 78 -14.56 -6.36 5.43
C THR A 78 -15.45 -5.47 4.56
N GLU A 79 -16.77 -5.55 4.75
CA GLU A 79 -17.76 -4.65 4.15
C GLU A 79 -17.50 -3.18 4.53
N LEU A 80 -16.94 -2.92 5.71
CA LEU A 80 -16.57 -1.58 6.14
C LEU A 80 -15.44 -1.03 5.26
N VAL A 81 -14.34 -1.76 5.10
CA VAL A 81 -13.20 -1.37 4.24
C VAL A 81 -13.64 -1.20 2.78
N TRP A 82 -14.50 -2.09 2.29
CA TRP A 82 -15.07 -2.04 0.96
C TRP A 82 -15.76 -0.71 0.65
N ASN A 83 -16.39 -0.12 1.66
CA ASN A 83 -17.18 1.10 1.55
C ASN A 83 -16.47 2.38 2.03
N CYS A 84 -15.36 2.28 2.78
CA CYS A 84 -14.60 3.43 3.23
C CYS A 84 -13.90 4.15 2.06
N LEU A 85 -13.72 5.46 2.20
CA LEU A 85 -12.84 6.23 1.33
C LEU A 85 -11.38 5.95 1.70
N THR A 86 -10.56 5.81 0.68
CA THR A 86 -9.11 5.59 0.80
C THR A 86 -8.38 6.23 -0.37
N ASP A 87 -7.05 6.32 -0.27
CA ASP A 87 -6.15 6.75 -1.33
C ASP A 87 -4.95 5.80 -1.46
N ILE A 88 -4.25 5.91 -2.57
CA ILE A 88 -2.98 5.24 -2.83
C ILE A 88 -2.06 6.24 -3.50
N SER A 89 -0.86 6.39 -2.98
CA SER A 89 0.13 7.33 -3.51
C SER A 89 1.05 6.67 -4.52
N ASP A 90 1.24 7.31 -5.68
CA ASP A 90 2.26 6.90 -6.65
C ASP A 90 3.65 7.24 -6.10
N SER A 91 4.55 6.28 -6.09
CA SER A 91 5.93 6.46 -5.61
C SER A 91 6.69 7.60 -6.33
N ARG A 92 6.30 7.92 -7.59
CA ARG A 92 6.89 9.05 -8.34
C ARG A 92 6.42 10.40 -7.80
N VAL A 93 5.17 10.50 -7.34
CA VAL A 93 4.64 11.69 -6.67
C VAL A 93 5.37 11.89 -5.36
N VAL A 94 5.51 10.82 -4.56
CA VAL A 94 6.28 10.85 -3.31
C VAL A 94 7.71 11.32 -3.56
N ALA A 95 8.42 10.71 -4.52
CA ALA A 95 9.78 11.08 -4.87
C ALA A 95 9.89 12.54 -5.35
N THR A 96 8.94 13.01 -6.15
CA THR A 96 8.91 14.41 -6.62
C THR A 96 8.77 15.39 -5.46
N GLN A 97 7.88 15.09 -4.51
CA GLN A 97 7.72 15.93 -3.31
C GLN A 97 8.98 15.91 -2.43
N MET A 98 9.62 14.74 -2.26
CA MET A 98 10.88 14.64 -1.51
C MET A 98 11.99 15.47 -2.15
N ILE A 99 12.13 15.42 -3.48
CA ILE A 99 13.11 16.25 -4.22
C ILE A 99 12.78 17.73 -4.06
N TRP A 100 11.50 18.10 -4.21
CA TRP A 100 11.07 19.48 -4.01
C TRP A 100 11.42 19.99 -2.61
N ALA A 101 11.11 19.22 -1.56
CA ALA A 101 11.43 19.61 -0.19
C ALA A 101 12.94 19.71 0.06
N ALA A 102 13.73 18.81 -0.51
CA ALA A 102 15.19 18.82 -0.34
C ALA A 102 15.90 19.96 -1.10
N THR A 103 15.26 20.52 -2.14
CA THR A 103 15.92 21.50 -3.03
C THR A 103 15.32 22.90 -2.98
N THR A 104 14.19 23.11 -2.31
CA THR A 104 13.54 24.42 -2.19
C THR A 104 14.02 25.12 -0.92
N PRO A 105 14.64 26.31 -1.03
CA PRO A 105 15.08 27.06 0.14
C PRO A 105 13.90 27.49 1.03
N GLY A 106 14.07 27.39 2.33
CA GLY A 106 13.13 27.91 3.32
C GLY A 106 11.93 27.05 3.67
N ILE A 107 11.89 25.80 3.18
CA ILE A 107 10.81 24.84 3.49
C ILE A 107 11.29 23.64 4.35
N GLY A 108 12.49 23.72 4.91
CA GLY A 108 12.99 22.71 5.84
C GLY A 108 12.31 22.73 7.20
N ASN A 109 12.43 21.61 7.94
CA ASN A 109 11.85 21.38 9.26
C ASN A 109 10.31 21.31 9.26
N GLU A 110 9.76 20.70 8.21
CA GLU A 110 8.32 20.55 8.01
C GLU A 110 7.94 19.11 7.72
N ALA A 111 6.70 18.73 8.09
CA ALA A 111 6.10 17.47 7.77
C ALA A 111 4.94 17.67 6.78
N TRP A 112 4.92 16.85 5.74
CA TRP A 112 4.01 16.98 4.61
C TRP A 112 3.19 15.71 4.41
N ASN A 113 1.89 15.85 4.21
CA ASN A 113 1.09 14.75 3.67
C ASN A 113 1.39 14.57 2.18
N VAL A 114 1.39 13.32 1.72
CA VAL A 114 1.61 12.99 0.31
C VAL A 114 0.42 12.19 -0.21
N THR A 115 -0.24 12.72 -1.21
CA THR A 115 -1.34 12.05 -1.89
C THR A 115 -1.33 12.38 -3.39
N ASN A 116 -1.90 11.49 -4.21
CA ASN A 116 -2.14 11.81 -5.63
C ASN A 116 -3.28 12.83 -5.80
N GLY A 117 -4.02 13.17 -4.74
CA GLY A 117 -5.21 14.00 -4.81
C GLY A 117 -6.46 13.25 -5.25
N GLU A 118 -6.38 11.94 -5.44
CA GLU A 118 -7.48 11.07 -5.85
C GLU A 118 -7.87 10.17 -4.68
N VAL A 119 -9.18 10.09 -4.43
CA VAL A 119 -9.75 9.20 -3.42
C VAL A 119 -10.74 8.25 -4.07
N PHE A 120 -10.84 7.04 -3.55
CA PHE A 120 -11.72 6.02 -4.08
C PHE A 120 -12.31 5.14 -2.97
N ARG A 121 -13.22 4.27 -3.36
CA ARG A 121 -13.72 3.15 -2.54
C ARG A 121 -13.34 1.85 -3.21
N TRP A 122 -12.99 0.81 -2.43
CA TRP A 122 -12.64 -0.49 -3.01
C TRP A 122 -13.77 -1.07 -3.86
N ARG A 123 -15.04 -0.87 -3.50
CA ARG A 123 -16.20 -1.28 -4.33
C ARG A 123 -16.21 -0.67 -5.74
N TRP A 124 -15.49 0.43 -5.95
CA TRP A 124 -15.33 1.05 -7.25
C TRP A 124 -14.08 0.56 -7.97
N LEU A 125 -12.96 0.40 -7.24
CA LEU A 125 -11.67 0.05 -7.84
C LEU A 125 -11.54 -1.45 -8.10
N TRP A 126 -12.04 -2.31 -7.20
CA TRP A 126 -11.85 -3.76 -7.27
C TRP A 126 -12.39 -4.39 -8.56
N PRO A 127 -13.64 -4.08 -9.01
CA PRO A 127 -14.13 -4.56 -10.29
C PRO A 127 -13.27 -4.15 -11.49
N ARG A 128 -12.72 -2.94 -11.46
CA ARG A 128 -11.83 -2.42 -12.52
C ARG A 128 -10.48 -3.09 -12.54
N LEU A 129 -9.97 -3.39 -11.34
CA LEU A 129 -8.75 -4.18 -11.20
C LEU A 129 -8.94 -5.59 -11.79
N ALA A 130 -10.02 -6.26 -11.43
CA ALA A 130 -10.35 -7.58 -11.94
C ALA A 130 -10.51 -7.57 -13.47
N GLU A 131 -11.22 -6.59 -14.02
CA GLU A 131 -11.35 -6.38 -15.48
C GLU A 131 -9.99 -6.23 -16.14
N ALA A 132 -9.10 -5.40 -15.57
CA ALA A 132 -7.76 -5.18 -16.10
C ALA A 132 -6.88 -6.45 -16.03
N LEU A 133 -7.09 -7.30 -15.03
CA LEU A 133 -6.41 -8.59 -14.85
C LEU A 133 -7.05 -9.73 -15.66
N GLY A 134 -8.23 -9.50 -16.23
CA GLY A 134 -8.97 -10.48 -17.03
C GLY A 134 -9.54 -11.63 -16.20
N VAL A 135 -10.04 -11.34 -15.01
CA VAL A 135 -10.64 -12.30 -14.06
C VAL A 135 -12.01 -11.82 -13.58
N ASP A 136 -12.84 -12.74 -13.14
CA ASP A 136 -14.07 -12.40 -12.41
C ASP A 136 -13.74 -11.89 -11.01
N TRP A 137 -14.70 -11.25 -10.36
CA TRP A 137 -14.51 -10.71 -9.01
C TRP A 137 -15.71 -11.00 -8.11
N GLU A 138 -15.44 -11.00 -6.80
CA GLU A 138 -16.46 -11.06 -5.76
C GLU A 138 -16.28 -9.93 -4.74
N ALA A 139 -17.38 -9.43 -4.21
CA ALA A 139 -17.42 -8.51 -3.08
C ALA A 139 -16.94 -9.20 -1.78
N PRO A 140 -16.74 -8.44 -0.68
CA PRO A 140 -16.41 -9.05 0.60
C PRO A 140 -17.43 -10.10 1.00
N ARG A 141 -16.96 -11.21 1.53
CA ARG A 141 -17.82 -12.25 2.09
C ARG A 141 -18.20 -11.89 3.54
N SER A 142 -19.30 -12.46 4.03
CA SER A 142 -19.70 -12.30 5.43
C SER A 142 -18.64 -12.82 6.43
N ASP A 143 -17.85 -13.78 6.00
CA ASP A 143 -16.63 -14.26 6.65
C ASP A 143 -15.46 -13.87 5.77
N PRO A 144 -14.77 -12.75 6.08
CA PRO A 144 -13.67 -12.26 5.26
C PRO A 144 -12.54 -13.29 5.16
N GLN A 145 -12.00 -13.45 3.98
CA GLN A 145 -10.88 -14.36 3.71
C GLN A 145 -9.64 -13.54 3.37
N PRO A 146 -8.71 -13.35 4.31
CA PRO A 146 -7.45 -12.67 4.05
C PRO A 146 -6.69 -13.28 2.87
N LEU A 147 -5.89 -12.47 2.18
CA LEU A 147 -5.08 -12.94 1.06
C LEU A 147 -4.10 -14.05 1.47
N VAL A 148 -3.59 -14.01 2.70
CA VAL A 148 -2.72 -15.08 3.23
C VAL A 148 -3.42 -16.44 3.20
N GLU A 149 -4.72 -16.49 3.47
CA GLU A 149 -5.52 -17.72 3.42
C GLU A 149 -5.89 -18.11 1.99
N GLN A 150 -6.29 -17.12 1.17
CA GLN A 150 -6.62 -17.35 -0.24
C GLN A 150 -5.43 -17.89 -1.04
N MET A 151 -4.20 -17.51 -0.65
CA MET A 151 -2.96 -17.86 -1.36
C MET A 151 -2.16 -18.99 -0.71
N GLU A 152 -2.71 -19.62 0.31
CA GLU A 152 -2.08 -20.78 0.94
C GLU A 152 -1.85 -21.92 -0.08
N GLY A 153 -0.62 -22.43 -0.11
CA GLY A 153 -0.24 -23.54 -0.98
C GLY A 153 -0.05 -23.21 -2.48
N GLN A 154 -0.05 -21.90 -2.85
CA GLN A 154 0.10 -21.48 -4.23
C GLN A 154 1.57 -21.36 -4.71
N GLU A 155 2.55 -21.66 -3.87
CA GLU A 155 3.99 -21.51 -4.17
C GLU A 155 4.41 -22.37 -5.36
N ARG A 156 3.90 -23.61 -5.43
CA ARG A 156 4.20 -24.52 -6.53
C ARG A 156 3.59 -24.03 -7.84
N LEU A 157 2.33 -23.63 -7.81
CA LEU A 157 1.65 -23.07 -8.98
C LEU A 157 2.37 -21.83 -9.50
N TRP A 158 2.75 -20.90 -8.61
CA TRP A 158 3.53 -19.74 -9.00
C TRP A 158 4.85 -20.11 -9.68
N ALA A 159 5.60 -21.06 -9.13
CA ALA A 159 6.86 -21.51 -9.72
C ALA A 159 6.65 -22.10 -11.13
N GLU A 160 5.59 -22.90 -11.33
CA GLU A 160 5.23 -23.46 -12.63
C GLU A 160 4.82 -22.35 -13.63
N MET A 161 4.08 -21.33 -13.18
CA MET A 161 3.75 -20.15 -13.99
C MET A 161 5.00 -19.35 -14.35
N ALA A 162 5.89 -19.14 -13.38
CA ALA A 162 7.15 -18.41 -13.60
C ALA A 162 8.02 -19.10 -14.67
N ASP A 163 8.13 -20.42 -14.63
CA ASP A 163 8.86 -21.20 -15.64
C ASP A 163 8.22 -21.07 -17.02
N ARG A 164 6.90 -21.20 -17.11
CA ARG A 164 6.14 -21.16 -18.36
C ARG A 164 6.22 -19.79 -19.04
N HIS A 165 6.21 -18.72 -18.26
CA HIS A 165 6.20 -17.34 -18.74
C HIS A 165 7.58 -16.67 -18.72
N GLY A 166 8.64 -17.41 -18.31
CA GLY A 166 10.00 -16.86 -18.25
C GLY A 166 10.16 -15.73 -17.23
N LEU A 167 9.44 -15.78 -16.10
CA LEU A 167 9.56 -14.77 -15.06
C LEU A 167 10.88 -14.95 -14.30
N VAL A 168 11.45 -13.83 -13.87
CA VAL A 168 12.76 -13.82 -13.17
C VAL A 168 12.68 -14.48 -11.81
N GLU A 169 11.59 -14.25 -11.05
CA GLU A 169 11.48 -14.76 -9.68
C GLU A 169 10.44 -15.88 -9.58
N ARG A 170 10.92 -17.04 -9.17
CA ARG A 170 10.11 -18.26 -9.00
C ARG A 170 9.54 -18.43 -7.60
N ARG A 171 10.02 -17.65 -6.66
CA ARG A 171 9.61 -17.73 -5.25
C ARG A 171 8.49 -16.74 -5.00
N LEU A 172 7.32 -17.25 -4.64
CA LEU A 172 6.14 -16.42 -4.36
C LEU A 172 6.37 -15.42 -3.24
N ASP A 173 7.05 -15.83 -2.17
CA ASP A 173 7.39 -14.99 -1.01
C ASP A 173 8.39 -13.86 -1.32
N ARG A 174 9.01 -13.88 -2.50
CA ARG A 174 9.92 -12.82 -2.97
C ARG A 174 9.24 -11.77 -3.83
N VAL A 175 8.10 -12.08 -4.40
CA VAL A 175 7.35 -11.15 -5.28
C VAL A 175 6.11 -10.57 -4.61
N ALA A 176 5.52 -11.26 -3.64
CA ALA A 176 4.29 -10.84 -2.99
C ALA A 176 4.35 -11.00 -1.47
N SER A 177 3.75 -10.05 -0.78
CA SER A 177 3.59 -10.08 0.68
C SER A 177 2.11 -9.95 1.03
N PHE A 178 1.41 -11.09 1.05
CA PHE A 178 -0.03 -11.11 1.28
C PHE A 178 -0.42 -10.56 2.66
N TRP A 179 0.35 -10.88 3.72
CA TRP A 179 0.11 -10.36 5.06
C TRP A 179 0.21 -8.82 5.12
N HIS A 180 1.13 -8.22 4.37
CA HIS A 180 1.29 -6.77 4.31
C HIS A 180 0.08 -6.13 3.61
N THR A 181 -0.33 -6.70 2.48
CA THR A 181 -1.52 -6.23 1.75
C THR A 181 -2.80 -6.42 2.56
N ASP A 182 -2.95 -7.52 3.31
CA ASP A 182 -4.05 -7.71 4.24
C ASP A 182 -4.05 -6.67 5.35
N SER A 183 -2.87 -6.29 5.87
CA SER A 183 -2.74 -5.20 6.84
C SER A 183 -3.23 -3.86 6.28
N ASP A 184 -2.84 -3.53 5.05
CA ASP A 184 -3.29 -2.31 4.36
C ASP A 184 -4.80 -2.32 4.09
N LEU A 185 -5.36 -3.47 3.72
CA LEU A 185 -6.80 -3.65 3.46
C LEU A 185 -7.64 -3.86 4.72
N GLY A 186 -7.00 -4.10 5.86
CA GLY A 186 -7.67 -4.31 7.14
C GLY A 186 -8.01 -3.02 7.91
N VAL A 187 -7.56 -1.87 7.44
CA VAL A 187 -7.82 -0.57 8.08
C VAL A 187 -9.27 -0.15 7.81
N GLY A 188 -10.16 -0.47 8.73
CA GLY A 188 -11.59 -0.22 8.63
C GLY A 188 -12.01 1.22 8.98
N VAL A 189 -11.27 2.21 8.49
CA VAL A 189 -11.55 3.65 8.69
C VAL A 189 -11.39 4.38 7.37
N GLU A 190 -12.05 5.53 7.22
CA GLU A 190 -11.78 6.40 6.09
C GLU A 190 -10.40 7.03 6.27
N VAL A 191 -9.57 6.89 5.24
CA VAL A 191 -8.21 7.44 5.19
C VAL A 191 -8.16 8.46 4.08
N LEU A 192 -8.12 9.73 4.47
CA LEU A 192 -7.99 10.87 3.56
C LEU A 192 -6.90 11.78 4.11
N ALA A 193 -6.04 12.25 3.24
CA ALA A 193 -5.07 13.31 3.55
C ALA A 193 -5.43 14.59 2.78
N ASP A 194 -5.23 15.75 3.40
CA ASP A 194 -5.36 17.06 2.77
C ASP A 194 -4.17 17.35 1.87
#